data_7d62620bac139c2018138aa932dd44b9
#
_entry.id   7d62620bac139c2018138aa932dd44b9
#
_cell.length_a   1.000
_cell.length_b   1.000
_cell.length_c   1.000
_cell.angle_alpha   90.00
_cell.angle_beta   90.00
_cell.angle_gamma   90.00
#
_symmetry.space_group_name_H-M   'P 1'
#
loop_
_entity.id
_entity.type
_entity.pdbx_description
1 polymer ?
#
loop_
_entity_poly.entity_id
_entity_poly.type
_entity_poly.pdbx_seq_one_letter_code
_entity_poly.pdbx_strand_id
1 'polypeptide(L)'
;MKETNGTTKGETLSFTFRILNRYGLIGDRQKYGDISPFGLISLTLNTLWRRLLFNYAYKGYVFEPFYKKRLRPFIWRRLGCSVGKNVNIGHAVRLDFGNAEKIHVADNVVISNGVTILCHKRDITNYHEGEQATQLPFIYKDVVLEQGCQIGINSTILPGVVIGEGAIIGSCSLVTKSVPAWSIAVGVPAKVIKVLTKPVKTE
;
A
#
# COMPACT_ATOMS: atom_id res chain seq x y z
N MET A 1 -23.17 41.12 -11.35
CA MET A 1 -22.43 39.85 -11.32
C MET A 1 -20.97 40.18 -11.62
N LYS A 2 -20.10 40.17 -10.60
CA LYS A 2 -18.66 40.40 -10.74
C LYS A 2 -17.99 39.03 -10.86
N GLU A 3 -17.44 38.74 -12.02
CA GLU A 3 -16.53 37.63 -12.23
C GLU A 3 -15.22 37.89 -11.46
N THR A 4 -14.95 37.02 -10.48
CA THR A 4 -13.65 37.02 -9.81
C THR A 4 -12.69 36.19 -10.67
N ASN A 5 -11.88 36.87 -11.47
CA ASN A 5 -10.71 36.28 -12.13
C ASN A 5 -9.73 35.78 -11.08
N GLY A 6 -9.74 34.46 -10.84
CA GLY A 6 -8.70 33.75 -10.12
C GLY A 6 -7.43 33.68 -10.97
N THR A 7 -6.52 34.63 -10.75
CA THR A 7 -5.16 34.58 -11.30
C THR A 7 -4.44 33.35 -10.71
N THR A 8 -4.32 32.30 -11.47
CA THR A 8 -3.37 31.22 -11.22
C THR A 8 -1.97 31.79 -11.25
N LYS A 9 -1.33 31.91 -10.08
CA LYS A 9 0.11 32.16 -9.96
C LYS A 9 0.83 31.15 -10.84
N GLY A 10 1.50 31.60 -11.89
CA GLY A 10 2.38 30.79 -12.71
C GLY A 10 3.51 30.26 -11.83
N GLU A 11 3.41 29.00 -11.42
CA GLU A 11 4.46 28.33 -10.67
C GLU A 11 5.69 28.21 -11.57
N THR A 12 6.70 29.04 -11.30
CA THR A 12 7.99 29.00 -12.00
C THR A 12 8.72 27.74 -11.58
N LEU A 13 8.75 26.77 -12.49
CA LEU A 13 9.48 25.51 -12.28
C LEU A 13 10.94 25.77 -11.90
N SER A 14 11.42 25.10 -10.85
CA SER A 14 12.80 25.23 -10.38
C SER A 14 13.79 24.85 -11.48
N PHE A 15 14.97 25.46 -11.45
CA PHE A 15 16.06 25.13 -12.38
C PHE A 15 16.43 23.65 -12.31
N THR A 16 16.47 23.10 -11.10
CA THR A 16 16.73 21.67 -10.83
C THR A 16 15.71 20.77 -11.53
N PHE A 17 14.41 21.08 -11.39
CA PHE A 17 13.35 20.31 -12.05
C PHE A 17 13.50 20.34 -13.58
N ARG A 18 13.78 21.51 -14.17
CA ARG A 18 13.93 21.64 -15.63
C ARG A 18 15.07 20.78 -16.19
N ILE A 19 16.22 20.73 -15.51
CA ILE A 19 17.34 19.87 -15.91
C ILE A 19 16.94 18.40 -15.81
N LEU A 20 16.43 17.95 -14.67
CA LEU A 20 16.10 16.53 -14.44
C LEU A 20 14.99 16.03 -15.35
N ASN A 21 13.99 16.87 -15.64
CA ASN A 21 12.92 16.54 -16.59
C ASN A 21 13.45 16.41 -18.03
N ARG A 22 14.43 17.25 -18.43
CA ARG A 22 15.06 17.16 -19.74
C ARG A 22 15.78 15.82 -19.97
N TYR A 23 16.31 15.21 -18.90
CA TYR A 23 16.96 13.90 -18.95
C TYR A 23 15.98 12.74 -18.64
N GLY A 24 14.67 13.01 -18.51
CA GLY A 24 13.65 12.00 -18.20
C GLY A 24 13.76 11.40 -16.80
N LEU A 25 14.50 12.04 -15.89
CA LEU A 25 14.73 11.52 -14.53
C LEU A 25 13.56 11.81 -13.58
N ILE A 26 12.81 12.89 -13.82
CA ILE A 26 11.64 13.30 -13.02
C ILE A 26 10.57 13.84 -13.97
N GLY A 27 9.35 13.29 -13.90
CA GLY A 27 8.24 13.69 -14.77
C GLY A 27 7.07 14.37 -14.05
N ASP A 28 6.92 14.16 -12.74
CA ASP A 28 5.79 14.67 -11.96
C ASP A 28 6.01 16.12 -11.54
N ARG A 29 5.35 17.03 -12.27
CA ARG A 29 5.38 18.48 -12.05
C ARG A 29 4.79 18.92 -10.72
N GLN A 30 3.70 18.27 -10.29
CA GLN A 30 3.01 18.65 -9.06
C GLN A 30 3.85 18.32 -7.83
N LYS A 31 4.57 17.21 -7.89
CA LYS A 31 5.37 16.71 -6.77
C LYS A 31 6.77 17.31 -6.68
N TYR A 32 7.37 17.68 -7.81
CA TYR A 32 8.79 18.04 -7.87
C TYR A 32 9.08 19.39 -8.56
N GLY A 33 8.04 20.13 -8.92
CA GLY A 33 8.20 21.40 -9.68
C GLY A 33 9.14 22.42 -9.01
N ASP A 34 9.08 22.53 -7.69
CA ASP A 34 9.85 23.48 -6.89
C ASP A 34 11.09 22.88 -6.20
N ILE A 35 11.53 21.68 -6.64
CA ILE A 35 12.63 20.99 -5.95
C ILE A 35 13.95 21.77 -6.08
N SER A 36 14.56 22.10 -4.94
CA SER A 36 15.89 22.67 -4.88
C SER A 36 16.98 21.60 -4.99
N PRO A 37 18.25 21.92 -5.31
CA PRO A 37 19.35 20.95 -5.29
C PRO A 37 19.51 20.26 -3.95
N PHE A 38 19.39 20.99 -2.85
CA PHE A 38 19.43 20.44 -1.50
C PHE A 38 18.22 19.54 -1.20
N GLY A 39 17.02 19.93 -1.64
CA GLY A 39 15.81 19.12 -1.57
C GLY A 39 15.95 17.80 -2.33
N LEU A 40 16.61 17.81 -3.48
CA LEU A 40 16.90 16.60 -4.26
C LEU A 40 17.84 15.65 -3.50
N ILE A 41 18.89 16.16 -2.89
CA ILE A 41 19.82 15.36 -2.07
C ILE A 41 19.05 14.73 -0.90
N SER A 42 18.27 15.52 -0.17
CA SER A 42 17.45 15.06 0.94
C SER A 42 16.45 13.98 0.51
N LEU A 43 15.76 14.19 -0.61
CA LEU A 43 14.83 13.22 -1.20
C LEU A 43 15.54 11.91 -1.56
N THR A 44 16.72 11.99 -2.16
CA THR A 44 17.51 10.82 -2.56
C THR A 44 17.96 10.03 -1.34
N LEU A 45 18.52 10.70 -0.33
CA LEU A 45 18.94 10.07 0.92
C LEU A 45 17.77 9.41 1.66
N ASN A 46 16.63 10.11 1.74
CA ASN A 46 15.42 9.55 2.34
C ASN A 46 14.92 8.31 1.56
N THR A 47 14.95 8.36 0.24
CA THR A 47 14.54 7.23 -0.61
C THR A 47 15.48 6.03 -0.42
N LEU A 48 16.80 6.26 -0.37
CA LEU A 48 17.78 5.21 -0.09
C LEU A 48 17.58 4.60 1.29
N TRP A 49 17.38 5.43 2.30
CA TRP A 49 17.11 4.98 3.66
C TRP A 49 15.84 4.15 3.75
N ARG A 50 14.73 4.61 3.13
CA ARG A 50 13.48 3.86 3.06
C ARG A 50 13.65 2.52 2.34
N ARG A 51 14.43 2.47 1.25
CA ARG A 51 14.74 1.20 0.55
C ARG A 51 15.56 0.24 1.40
N LEU A 52 16.53 0.73 2.16
CA LEU A 52 17.29 -0.09 3.10
C LEU A 52 16.38 -0.68 4.18
N LEU A 53 15.53 0.13 4.79
CA LEU A 53 14.55 -0.31 5.77
C LEU A 53 13.58 -1.36 5.19
N PHE A 54 13.08 -1.13 3.98
CA PHE A 54 12.20 -2.07 3.30
C PHE A 54 12.89 -3.42 3.04
N ASN A 55 14.09 -3.40 2.47
CA ASN A 55 14.85 -4.63 2.21
C ASN A 55 15.14 -5.39 3.50
N TYR A 56 15.44 -4.68 4.58
CA TYR A 56 15.68 -5.28 5.88
C TYR A 56 14.42 -5.91 6.45
N ALA A 57 13.26 -5.25 6.37
CA ALA A 57 11.97 -5.80 6.77
C ALA A 57 11.57 -7.02 5.92
N TYR A 58 11.86 -6.97 4.62
CA TYR A 58 11.51 -8.03 3.68
C TYR A 58 12.36 -9.29 3.87
N LYS A 59 13.68 -9.15 3.99
CA LYS A 59 14.64 -10.27 4.01
C LYS A 59 15.12 -10.70 5.39
N GLY A 60 14.77 -10.00 6.47
CA GLY A 60 15.28 -10.29 7.82
C GLY A 60 14.79 -11.65 8.34
N TYR A 61 15.72 -12.56 8.64
CA TYR A 61 15.44 -13.89 9.19
C TYR A 61 15.91 -14.06 10.64
N VAL A 62 16.81 -13.21 11.09
CA VAL A 62 17.44 -13.35 12.41
C VAL A 62 16.43 -13.02 13.50
N PHE A 63 16.20 -13.91 14.46
CA PHE A 63 15.24 -13.77 15.55
C PHE A 63 13.78 -13.57 15.07
N GLU A 64 13.27 -14.48 14.24
CA GLU A 64 11.94 -14.45 13.64
C GLU A 64 10.79 -14.01 14.57
N PRO A 65 10.63 -14.53 15.81
CA PRO A 65 9.56 -14.09 16.70
C PRO A 65 9.59 -12.59 17.01
N PHE A 66 10.81 -12.03 17.18
CA PHE A 66 11.01 -10.60 17.42
C PHE A 66 10.74 -9.77 16.16
N TYR A 67 11.18 -10.27 14.98
CA TYR A 67 10.94 -9.60 13.70
C TYR A 67 9.47 -9.48 13.39
N LYS A 68 8.71 -10.55 13.50
CA LYS A 68 7.27 -10.57 13.18
C LYS A 68 6.47 -9.55 13.97
N LYS A 69 6.68 -9.50 15.29
CA LYS A 69 5.82 -8.77 16.23
C LYS A 69 6.31 -7.38 16.56
N ARG A 70 7.59 -7.11 16.44
CA ARG A 70 8.20 -5.85 16.89
C ARG A 70 8.86 -5.07 15.77
N LEU A 71 9.78 -5.68 15.06
CA LEU A 71 10.66 -4.96 14.15
C LEU A 71 9.96 -4.63 12.82
N ARG A 72 9.27 -5.60 12.18
CA ARG A 72 8.56 -5.33 10.93
C ARG A 72 7.42 -4.32 11.10
N PRO A 73 6.53 -4.42 12.11
CA PRO A 73 5.55 -3.37 12.36
C PRO A 73 6.16 -1.99 12.62
N PHE A 74 7.29 -1.92 13.35
CA PHE A 74 8.02 -0.68 13.56
C PHE A 74 8.54 -0.09 12.24
N ILE A 75 9.17 -0.92 11.39
CA ILE A 75 9.68 -0.48 10.09
C ILE A 75 8.54 -0.01 9.18
N TRP A 76 7.41 -0.73 9.16
CA TRP A 76 6.26 -0.35 8.36
C TRP A 76 5.71 1.03 8.76
N ARG A 77 5.64 1.33 10.05
CA ARG A 77 5.28 2.69 10.52
C ARG A 77 6.28 3.73 10.03
N ARG A 78 7.58 3.43 10.03
CA ARG A 78 8.63 4.33 9.50
C ARG A 78 8.55 4.50 7.98
N LEU A 79 8.03 3.51 7.27
CA LEU A 79 7.77 3.61 5.82
C LEU A 79 6.51 4.43 5.50
N GLY A 80 5.66 4.70 6.47
CA GLY A 80 4.45 5.51 6.32
C GLY A 80 3.14 4.77 6.55
N CYS A 81 3.14 3.44 6.75
CA CYS A 81 1.93 2.69 7.04
C CYS A 81 1.35 3.06 8.42
N SER A 82 0.02 3.08 8.52
CA SER A 82 -0.66 3.04 9.82
C SER A 82 -0.69 1.59 10.30
N VAL A 83 -0.04 1.30 11.44
CA VAL A 83 0.01 -0.07 11.97
C VAL A 83 -0.31 -0.05 13.46
N GLY A 84 -1.33 -0.81 13.85
CA GLY A 84 -1.82 -0.94 15.21
C GLY A 84 -0.91 -1.74 16.15
N LYS A 85 -1.49 -2.17 17.27
CA LYS A 85 -0.81 -2.96 18.30
C LYS A 85 -0.92 -4.45 18.00
N ASN A 86 0.05 -5.23 18.50
CA ASN A 86 0.07 -6.70 18.39
C ASN A 86 -0.10 -7.23 16.95
N VAL A 87 0.39 -6.48 15.96
CA VAL A 87 0.36 -6.87 14.56
C VAL A 87 1.51 -7.84 14.28
N ASN A 88 1.21 -8.91 13.54
CA ASN A 88 2.15 -9.95 13.17
C ASN A 88 2.40 -9.90 11.66
N ILE A 89 3.61 -9.51 11.24
CA ILE A 89 3.97 -9.40 9.82
C ILE A 89 5.01 -10.46 9.48
N GLY A 90 4.65 -11.36 8.57
CA GLY A 90 5.53 -12.43 8.08
C GLY A 90 6.72 -11.91 7.27
N HIS A 91 7.62 -12.81 6.88
CA HIS A 91 8.73 -12.47 6.00
C HIS A 91 8.25 -12.38 4.53
N ALA A 92 9.03 -11.73 3.69
CA ALA A 92 8.74 -11.54 2.27
C ALA A 92 7.38 -10.89 1.98
N VAL A 93 6.78 -10.18 2.95
CA VAL A 93 5.57 -9.40 2.72
C VAL A 93 5.94 -8.15 1.93
N ARG A 94 5.27 -7.96 0.78
CA ARG A 94 5.47 -6.82 -0.12
C ARG A 94 4.39 -5.78 0.13
N LEU A 95 4.78 -4.63 0.60
CA LEU A 95 3.92 -3.44 0.62
C LEU A 95 4.15 -2.59 -0.64
N ASP A 96 3.17 -1.80 -1.01
CA ASP A 96 3.29 -0.79 -2.06
C ASP A 96 4.23 0.33 -1.58
N PHE A 97 5.52 0.20 -1.87
CA PHE A 97 6.58 1.04 -1.30
C PHE A 97 6.38 2.54 -1.55
N GLY A 98 5.85 2.91 -2.72
CA GLY A 98 5.61 4.31 -3.10
C GLY A 98 4.35 4.91 -2.46
N ASN A 99 3.47 4.06 -1.90
CA ASN A 99 2.14 4.43 -1.39
C ASN A 99 1.89 3.78 -0.01
N ALA A 100 2.93 3.65 0.79
CA ALA A 100 2.87 2.99 2.09
C ALA A 100 1.89 3.67 3.06
N GLU A 101 1.68 4.98 2.93
CA GLU A 101 0.72 5.78 3.70
C GLU A 101 -0.75 5.37 3.47
N LYS A 102 -1.02 4.65 2.37
CA LYS A 102 -2.36 4.12 2.03
C LYS A 102 -2.64 2.74 2.61
N ILE A 103 -1.71 2.19 3.39
CA ILE A 103 -1.88 0.89 4.06
C ILE A 103 -2.21 1.11 5.52
N HIS A 104 -3.41 0.67 5.91
CA HIS A 104 -3.93 0.79 7.26
C HIS A 104 -4.14 -0.59 7.86
N VAL A 105 -3.42 -0.89 8.91
CA VAL A 105 -3.47 -2.17 9.63
C VAL A 105 -3.90 -1.91 11.07
N ALA A 106 -5.05 -2.44 11.44
CA ALA A 106 -5.58 -2.31 12.80
C ALA A 106 -4.87 -3.24 13.80
N ASP A 107 -5.37 -3.31 15.03
CA ASP A 107 -4.80 -4.13 16.09
C ASP A 107 -5.00 -5.64 15.82
N ASN A 108 -4.10 -6.47 16.35
CA ASN A 108 -4.17 -7.94 16.32
C ASN A 108 -4.21 -8.58 14.92
N VAL A 109 -3.85 -7.87 13.87
CA VAL A 109 -3.82 -8.39 12.49
C VAL A 109 -2.65 -9.34 12.29
N VAL A 110 -2.90 -10.42 11.54
CA VAL A 110 -1.88 -11.38 11.13
C VAL A 110 -1.72 -11.35 9.62
N ILE A 111 -0.54 -10.95 9.15
CA ILE A 111 -0.15 -10.98 7.75
C ILE A 111 0.90 -12.08 7.57
N SER A 112 0.52 -13.14 6.86
CA SER A 112 1.43 -14.30 6.65
C SER A 112 2.53 -13.98 5.65
N ASN A 113 3.47 -14.91 5.49
CA ASN A 113 4.62 -14.77 4.60
C ASN A 113 4.21 -14.56 3.13
N GLY A 114 4.95 -13.78 2.38
CA GLY A 114 4.79 -13.61 0.94
C GLY A 114 3.56 -12.81 0.50
N VAL A 115 2.74 -12.30 1.43
CA VAL A 115 1.58 -11.46 1.10
C VAL A 115 2.01 -10.22 0.34
N THR A 116 1.23 -9.84 -0.68
CA THR A 116 1.43 -8.61 -1.46
C THR A 116 0.25 -7.67 -1.25
N ILE A 117 0.52 -6.41 -0.90
CA ILE A 117 -0.49 -5.36 -0.72
C ILE A 117 -0.21 -4.26 -1.74
N LEU A 118 -1.16 -4.00 -2.64
CA LEU A 118 -1.08 -2.97 -3.67
C LEU A 118 -2.08 -1.86 -3.37
N CYS A 119 -1.64 -0.61 -3.50
CA CYS A 119 -2.48 0.58 -3.29
C CYS A 119 -2.67 1.39 -4.58
N HIS A 120 -2.11 0.94 -5.70
CA HIS A 120 -2.29 1.58 -7.00
C HIS A 120 -2.54 0.56 -8.11
N LYS A 121 -3.22 1.00 -9.15
CA LYS A 121 -3.42 0.27 -10.41
C LYS A 121 -3.60 1.25 -11.56
N ARG A 122 -3.43 0.79 -12.80
CA ARG A 122 -3.82 1.58 -13.98
C ARG A 122 -5.34 1.76 -14.04
N ASP A 123 -5.79 2.93 -14.41
CA ASP A 123 -7.20 3.18 -14.72
C ASP A 123 -7.50 2.68 -16.14
N ILE A 124 -8.24 1.60 -16.21
CA ILE A 124 -8.65 0.98 -17.48
C ILE A 124 -10.11 1.26 -17.83
N THR A 125 -10.76 2.20 -17.15
CA THR A 125 -12.19 2.48 -17.31
C THR A 125 -12.53 2.88 -18.75
N ASN A 126 -11.65 3.68 -19.37
CA ASN A 126 -11.80 4.17 -20.74
C ASN A 126 -10.66 3.65 -21.64
N TYR A 127 -10.24 2.42 -21.42
CA TYR A 127 -9.17 1.82 -22.22
C TYR A 127 -9.72 1.07 -23.43
N HIS A 128 -9.28 1.43 -24.61
CA HIS A 128 -9.76 0.90 -25.87
C HIS A 128 -8.65 0.23 -26.69
N GLU A 129 -9.06 -0.57 -27.67
CA GLU A 129 -8.14 -1.21 -28.62
C GLU A 129 -7.32 -0.15 -29.39
N GLY A 130 -6.02 -0.37 -29.49
CA GLY A 130 -5.07 0.56 -30.15
C GLY A 130 -4.44 1.58 -29.20
N GLU A 131 -4.88 1.72 -27.97
CA GLU A 131 -4.28 2.61 -26.98
C GLU A 131 -3.08 1.95 -26.28
N GLN A 132 -2.15 2.78 -25.80
CA GLN A 132 -0.97 2.31 -25.06
C GLN A 132 -1.24 2.26 -23.56
N ALA A 133 -1.24 1.09 -22.96
CA ALA A 133 -1.45 0.90 -21.52
C ALA A 133 -0.45 1.68 -20.65
N THR A 134 0.75 2.00 -21.17
CA THR A 134 1.75 2.80 -20.47
C THR A 134 1.36 4.25 -20.24
N GLN A 135 0.44 4.78 -21.04
CA GLN A 135 -0.07 6.16 -20.96
C GLN A 135 -1.28 6.31 -20.02
N LEU A 136 -1.88 5.19 -19.60
CA LEU A 136 -3.02 5.21 -18.69
C LEU A 136 -2.64 5.82 -17.33
N PRO A 137 -3.53 6.66 -16.75
CA PRO A 137 -3.31 7.21 -15.42
C PRO A 137 -3.34 6.11 -14.35
N PHE A 138 -2.77 6.41 -13.19
CA PHE A 138 -2.89 5.54 -12.03
C PHE A 138 -4.06 5.95 -11.13
N ILE A 139 -4.78 4.96 -10.62
CA ILE A 139 -5.71 5.11 -9.51
C ILE A 139 -5.02 4.66 -8.24
N TYR A 140 -5.08 5.48 -7.20
CA TYR A 140 -4.56 5.18 -5.87
C TYR A 140 -5.73 5.01 -4.90
N LYS A 141 -5.76 3.89 -4.15
CA LYS A 141 -6.80 3.60 -3.17
C LYS A 141 -6.18 2.97 -1.92
N ASP A 142 -6.75 3.31 -0.78
CA ASP A 142 -6.33 2.79 0.50
C ASP A 142 -6.68 1.30 0.63
N VAL A 143 -5.83 0.55 1.31
CA VAL A 143 -6.10 -0.82 1.75
C VAL A 143 -6.20 -0.82 3.26
N VAL A 144 -7.31 -1.36 3.77
CA VAL A 144 -7.61 -1.42 5.20
C VAL A 144 -7.69 -2.87 5.65
N LEU A 145 -6.89 -3.21 6.64
CA LEU A 145 -6.94 -4.49 7.34
C LEU A 145 -7.49 -4.23 8.75
N GLU A 146 -8.75 -4.59 8.96
CA GLU A 146 -9.45 -4.34 10.23
C GLU A 146 -9.01 -5.32 11.32
N GLN A 147 -9.43 -5.02 12.55
CA GLN A 147 -8.98 -5.68 13.76
C GLN A 147 -9.09 -7.21 13.68
N GLY A 148 -8.01 -7.91 14.04
CA GLY A 148 -7.99 -9.37 14.16
C GLY A 148 -8.10 -10.13 12.85
N CYS A 149 -8.14 -9.49 11.69
CA CYS A 149 -8.18 -10.19 10.43
C CYS A 149 -6.87 -10.95 10.16
N GLN A 150 -6.95 -12.01 9.35
CA GLN A 150 -5.81 -12.87 9.02
C GLN A 150 -5.67 -13.01 7.50
N ILE A 151 -4.47 -12.80 6.99
CA ILE A 151 -4.15 -12.92 5.57
C ILE A 151 -3.24 -14.12 5.36
N GLY A 152 -3.72 -15.10 4.59
CA GLY A 152 -3.01 -16.32 4.27
C GLY A 152 -1.77 -16.11 3.41
N ILE A 153 -0.86 -17.08 3.43
CA ILE A 153 0.43 -17.05 2.73
C ILE A 153 0.22 -16.78 1.23
N ASN A 154 1.12 -15.95 0.65
CA ASN A 154 1.16 -15.62 -0.78
C ASN A 154 -0.14 -15.04 -1.36
N SER A 155 -1.00 -14.48 -0.54
CA SER A 155 -2.20 -13.77 -1.01
C SER A 155 -1.85 -12.39 -1.51
N THR A 156 -2.65 -11.88 -2.46
CA THR A 156 -2.52 -10.54 -3.01
C THR A 156 -3.78 -9.72 -2.71
N ILE A 157 -3.61 -8.54 -2.12
CA ILE A 157 -4.69 -7.61 -1.81
C ILE A 157 -4.60 -6.44 -2.80
N LEU A 158 -5.70 -6.19 -3.53
CA LEU A 158 -5.75 -5.13 -4.53
C LEU A 158 -6.17 -3.77 -3.95
N PRO A 159 -5.92 -2.66 -4.67
CA PRO A 159 -6.25 -1.30 -4.23
C PRO A 159 -7.73 -1.12 -3.91
N GLY A 160 -8.04 -0.47 -2.80
CA GLY A 160 -9.39 -0.16 -2.38
C GLY A 160 -10.09 -1.28 -1.60
N VAL A 161 -9.39 -2.34 -1.24
CA VAL A 161 -9.94 -3.47 -0.49
C VAL A 161 -9.92 -3.18 1.00
N VAL A 162 -11.04 -3.45 1.66
CA VAL A 162 -11.17 -3.53 3.11
C VAL A 162 -11.35 -5.00 3.50
N ILE A 163 -10.48 -5.51 4.35
CA ILE A 163 -10.63 -6.81 4.99
C ILE A 163 -11.26 -6.57 6.36
N GLY A 164 -12.52 -6.98 6.52
CA GLY A 164 -13.30 -6.72 7.72
C GLY A 164 -12.77 -7.41 8.97
N GLU A 165 -13.24 -6.94 10.14
CA GLU A 165 -12.87 -7.44 11.46
C GLU A 165 -12.99 -8.97 11.55
N GLY A 166 -11.95 -9.64 12.04
CA GLY A 166 -11.93 -11.08 12.22
C GLY A 166 -12.05 -11.92 10.94
N ALA A 167 -12.02 -11.28 9.75
CA ALA A 167 -12.07 -12.02 8.48
C ALA A 167 -10.77 -12.78 8.23
N ILE A 168 -10.89 -13.90 7.51
CA ILE A 168 -9.77 -14.78 7.17
C ILE A 168 -9.67 -14.88 5.65
N ILE A 169 -8.52 -14.54 5.11
CA ILE A 169 -8.17 -14.77 3.71
C ILE A 169 -7.35 -16.04 3.61
N GLY A 170 -7.82 -16.99 2.81
CA GLY A 170 -7.08 -18.23 2.55
C GLY A 170 -5.80 -18.00 1.76
N SER A 171 -4.85 -18.90 1.88
CA SER A 171 -3.55 -18.81 1.19
C SER A 171 -3.71 -18.75 -0.33
N CYS A 172 -2.79 -18.08 -1.02
CA CYS A 172 -2.75 -17.92 -2.49
C CYS A 172 -4.02 -17.30 -3.08
N SER A 173 -4.72 -16.44 -2.33
CA SER A 173 -5.94 -15.78 -2.78
C SER A 173 -5.64 -14.43 -3.43
N LEU A 174 -6.41 -14.08 -4.48
CA LEU A 174 -6.42 -12.75 -5.09
C LEU A 174 -7.65 -11.98 -4.62
N VAL A 175 -7.48 -11.06 -3.68
CA VAL A 175 -8.59 -10.28 -3.11
C VAL A 175 -8.81 -9.02 -3.93
N THR A 176 -9.87 -9.02 -4.73
CA THR A 176 -10.23 -7.94 -5.66
C THR A 176 -11.37 -7.05 -5.15
N LYS A 177 -12.10 -7.50 -4.13
CA LYS A 177 -13.23 -6.82 -3.49
C LYS A 177 -13.11 -6.91 -1.98
N SER A 178 -13.69 -5.96 -1.26
CA SER A 178 -13.72 -5.97 0.19
C SER A 178 -14.41 -7.25 0.72
N VAL A 179 -13.88 -7.75 1.84
CA VAL A 179 -14.35 -8.98 2.49
C VAL A 179 -15.04 -8.61 3.79
N PRO A 180 -16.29 -9.03 4.01
CA PRO A 180 -17.04 -8.70 5.21
C PRO A 180 -16.36 -9.18 6.49
N ALA A 181 -16.66 -8.52 7.60
CA ALA A 181 -16.22 -8.97 8.92
C ALA A 181 -16.66 -10.41 9.19
N TRP A 182 -15.88 -11.15 9.97
CA TRP A 182 -16.19 -12.49 10.42
C TRP A 182 -16.53 -13.46 9.28
N SER A 183 -15.81 -13.35 8.16
CA SER A 183 -15.99 -14.27 7.03
C SER A 183 -14.68 -14.87 6.56
N ILE A 184 -14.77 -15.98 5.85
CA ILE A 184 -13.62 -16.67 5.23
C ILE A 184 -13.75 -16.51 3.72
N ALA A 185 -12.73 -15.92 3.08
CA ALA A 185 -12.67 -15.78 1.63
C ALA A 185 -11.43 -16.46 1.06
N VAL A 186 -11.60 -17.18 -0.05
CA VAL A 186 -10.52 -17.93 -0.71
C VAL A 186 -10.63 -17.88 -2.22
N GLY A 187 -9.52 -18.10 -2.93
CA GLY A 187 -9.48 -18.33 -4.37
C GLY A 187 -9.00 -17.12 -5.19
N VAL A 188 -9.03 -17.29 -6.52
CA VAL A 188 -8.58 -16.33 -7.54
C VAL A 188 -9.67 -16.17 -8.59
N PRO A 189 -10.50 -15.11 -8.54
CA PRO A 189 -10.58 -14.11 -7.46
C PRO A 189 -11.18 -14.67 -6.17
N ALA A 190 -10.82 -14.09 -5.02
CA ALA A 190 -11.31 -14.52 -3.72
C ALA A 190 -12.83 -14.33 -3.59
N LYS A 191 -13.50 -15.37 -3.09
CA LYS A 191 -14.94 -15.37 -2.80
C LYS A 191 -15.17 -15.80 -1.36
N VAL A 192 -16.15 -15.19 -0.70
CA VAL A 192 -16.59 -15.60 0.64
C VAL A 192 -17.20 -17.01 0.54
N ILE A 193 -16.63 -17.95 1.27
CA ILE A 193 -17.10 -19.35 1.31
C ILE A 193 -17.80 -19.67 2.63
N LYS A 194 -17.59 -18.86 3.67
CA LYS A 194 -18.19 -19.07 5.00
C LYS A 194 -18.33 -17.74 5.73
N VAL A 195 -19.43 -17.55 6.44
CA VAL A 195 -19.62 -16.49 7.43
C VAL A 195 -19.53 -17.15 8.81
N LEU A 196 -18.72 -16.55 9.69
CA LEU A 196 -18.50 -17.04 11.05
C LEU A 196 -19.60 -16.45 11.96
N THR A 197 -20.30 -17.31 12.65
CA THR A 197 -21.31 -16.92 13.67
C THR A 197 -20.72 -17.02 15.06
N LYS A 198 -21.26 -16.25 16.00
CA LYS A 198 -20.89 -16.42 17.40
C LYS A 198 -21.22 -17.84 17.85
N PRO A 199 -20.36 -18.47 18.67
CA PRO A 199 -20.69 -19.78 19.22
C PRO A 199 -21.98 -19.68 20.03
N VAL A 200 -22.91 -20.60 19.80
CA VAL A 200 -24.09 -20.75 20.66
C VAL A 200 -23.56 -21.18 22.02
N LYS A 201 -23.76 -20.36 23.05
CA LYS A 201 -23.49 -20.79 24.43
C LYS A 201 -24.49 -21.91 24.71
N THR A 202 -24.02 -23.14 24.74
CA THR A 202 -24.74 -24.25 25.39
C THR A 202 -24.62 -24.01 26.88
N GLU A 203 -25.73 -23.60 27.50
CA GLU A 203 -25.90 -23.59 28.95
C GLU A 203 -25.79 -25.02 29.51
#